data_7c2e1ed61db52c085fe54dd452bbb418
#
_entry.id   7c2e1ed61db52c085fe54dd452bbb418
#
_cell.length_a   1.000
_cell.length_b   1.000
_cell.length_c   1.000
_cell.angle_alpha   90.00
_cell.angle_beta   90.00
_cell.angle_gamma   90.00
#
_symmetry.space_group_name_H-M   'P 1'
#
loop_
_entity.id
_entity.type
_entity.pdbx_description
1 polymer ?
#
loop_
_entity_poly.entity_id
_entity_poly.type
_entity_poly.pdbx_seq_one_letter_code
_entity_poly.pdbx_strand_id
1 'polypeptide(L)' 'MPNKVRQQILAVRDSGLTNMLDIHAVQRIAFEKGYYELVSYIEEHRREYVQFIFTGKA' A
#
# COMPACT_ATOMS: atom_id res chain seq x y z
N MET A 1 -4.23 1.02 11.25
CA MET A 1 -3.87 1.61 9.94
C MET A 1 -4.74 2.82 9.68
N PRO A 2 -4.16 3.97 9.32
CA PRO A 2 -4.96 5.14 8.99
C PRO A 2 -5.89 4.88 7.80
N ASN A 3 -7.06 5.45 7.84
CA ASN A 3 -8.06 5.22 6.79
C ASN A 3 -7.56 5.69 5.42
N LYS A 4 -6.81 6.79 5.39
CA LYS A 4 -6.25 7.29 4.14
C LYS A 4 -5.30 6.29 3.50
N VAL A 5 -4.45 5.66 4.30
CA VAL A 5 -3.53 4.64 3.80
C VAL A 5 -4.30 3.44 3.25
N ARG A 6 -5.35 3.01 3.97
CA ARG A 6 -6.18 1.92 3.50
C ARG A 6 -6.80 2.23 2.14
N GLN A 7 -7.34 3.43 1.98
CA GLN A 7 -7.92 3.85 0.70
C GLN A 7 -6.89 3.84 -0.42
N GLN A 8 -5.68 4.29 -0.13
CA GLN A 8 -4.61 4.31 -1.13
C GLN A 8 -4.17 2.90 -1.51
N ILE A 9 -4.09 1.98 -0.54
CA ILE A 9 -3.78 0.58 -0.82
C ILE A 9 -4.83 -0.01 -1.77
N LEU A 10 -6.10 0.22 -1.47
CA LEU A 10 -7.17 -0.31 -2.30
C LEU A 10 -7.15 0.29 -3.71
N ALA A 11 -6.80 1.56 -3.83
CA ALA A 11 -6.69 2.20 -5.14
C ALA A 11 -5.56 1.58 -5.97
N VAL A 12 -4.41 1.31 -5.36
CA VAL A 12 -3.31 0.66 -6.06
C VAL A 12 -3.71 -0.76 -6.46
N ARG A 13 -4.37 -1.49 -5.56
CA ARG A 13 -4.84 -2.84 -5.87
C ARG A 13 -5.79 -2.83 -7.05
N ASP A 14 -6.73 -1.90 -7.06
CA ASP A 14 -7.75 -1.84 -8.09
C ASP A 14 -7.18 -1.43 -9.44
N SER A 15 -6.01 -0.78 -9.47
CA SER A 15 -5.35 -0.42 -10.72
C SER A 15 -4.86 -1.65 -11.48
N GLY A 16 -4.60 -2.76 -10.80
CA GLY A 16 -4.09 -3.97 -11.41
C GLY A 16 -2.68 -3.86 -11.95
N LEU A 17 -1.92 -2.83 -11.54
CA LEU A 17 -0.61 -2.55 -12.11
C LEU A 17 0.51 -3.44 -11.58
N THR A 18 0.30 -4.03 -10.39
CA THR A 18 1.35 -4.86 -9.80
C THR A 18 0.75 -5.82 -8.77
N ASN A 19 1.56 -6.79 -8.37
CA ASN A 19 1.26 -7.66 -7.24
C ASN A 19 1.42 -6.84 -5.96
N MET A 20 0.42 -6.87 -5.09
CA MET A 20 0.44 -6.07 -3.87
C MET A 20 1.51 -6.51 -2.86
N LEU A 21 2.10 -7.68 -3.04
CA LEU A 21 3.22 -8.14 -2.22
C LEU A 21 4.58 -7.72 -2.78
N ASP A 22 4.61 -7.14 -3.97
CA ASP A 22 5.82 -6.54 -4.53
C ASP A 22 5.96 -5.13 -3.94
N ILE A 23 6.62 -5.08 -2.79
CA ILE A 23 6.68 -3.87 -1.96
C ILE A 23 7.26 -2.69 -2.74
N HIS A 24 8.37 -2.91 -3.46
CA HIS A 24 9.03 -1.81 -4.17
C HIS A 24 8.17 -1.28 -5.30
N ALA A 25 7.49 -2.17 -6.03
CA ALA A 25 6.60 -1.75 -7.11
C ALA A 25 5.40 -0.98 -6.56
N VAL A 26 4.83 -1.43 -5.44
CA VAL A 26 3.71 -0.73 -4.81
C VAL A 26 4.15 0.67 -4.37
N GLN A 27 5.32 0.79 -3.75
CA GLN A 27 5.82 2.11 -3.34
C GLN A 27 6.05 3.02 -4.54
N ARG A 28 6.60 2.51 -5.62
CA ARG A 28 6.83 3.31 -6.82
C ARG A 28 5.51 3.81 -7.40
N ILE A 29 4.52 2.93 -7.52
CA ILE A 29 3.21 3.30 -8.06
C ILE A 29 2.54 4.32 -7.14
N ALA A 30 2.60 4.09 -5.83
CA ALA A 30 2.02 5.02 -4.85
C ALA A 30 2.67 6.40 -4.96
N PHE A 31 3.98 6.44 -5.11
CA PHE A 31 4.70 7.70 -5.27
C PHE A 31 4.25 8.43 -6.54
N GLU A 32 4.13 7.70 -7.65
CA GLU A 32 3.72 8.30 -8.93
C GLU A 32 2.31 8.86 -8.87
N LYS A 33 1.44 8.23 -8.06
CA LYS A 33 0.05 8.70 -7.91
C LYS A 33 -0.11 9.76 -6.82
N GLY A 34 0.97 10.12 -6.14
CA GLY A 34 0.91 11.09 -5.06
C GLY A 34 0.41 10.52 -3.74
N TYR A 35 0.41 9.22 -3.58
CA TYR A 35 -0.04 8.54 -2.36
C TYR A 35 1.11 8.46 -1.37
N TYR A 36 1.59 9.62 -0.93
CA TYR A 36 2.79 9.68 -0.09
C TYR A 36 2.57 9.09 1.29
N GLU A 37 1.35 9.12 1.80
CA GLU A 37 1.04 8.49 3.07
C GLU A 37 1.28 6.98 3.00
N LEU A 38 0.91 6.36 1.89
CA LEU A 38 1.14 4.94 1.69
C LEU A 38 2.63 4.63 1.59
N VAL A 39 3.38 5.46 0.87
CA VAL A 39 4.83 5.27 0.76
C VAL A 39 5.48 5.28 2.14
N SER A 40 5.15 6.28 2.96
CA SER A 40 5.69 6.38 4.32
C SER A 40 5.24 5.23 5.21
N TYR A 41 3.98 4.83 5.08
CA TYR A 41 3.46 3.74 5.91
C TYR A 41 4.19 2.43 5.63
N ILE A 42 4.45 2.12 4.37
CA ILE A 42 5.18 0.90 4.01
C ILE A 42 6.61 0.96 4.55
N GLU A 43 7.26 2.13 4.49
CA GLU A 43 8.61 2.27 5.04
C GLU A 43 8.66 2.01 6.53
N GLU A 44 7.66 2.49 7.28
CA GLU A 44 7.68 2.45 8.74
C GLU A 44 6.95 1.25 9.31
N HIS A 45 5.99 0.68 8.56
CA HIS A 45 5.08 -0.36 9.06
C HIS A 45 4.92 -1.47 8.04
N ARG A 46 6.04 -1.97 7.49
CA ARG A 46 5.99 -3.00 6.45
C ARG A 46 5.23 -4.25 6.89
N ARG A 47 5.44 -4.67 8.13
CA ARG A 47 4.79 -5.89 8.64
C ARG A 47 3.26 -5.72 8.66
N GLU A 48 2.81 -4.58 9.11
CA GLU A 48 1.38 -4.28 9.18
C GLU A 48 0.79 -4.19 7.78
N TYR A 49 1.53 -3.64 6.83
CA TYR A 49 1.10 -3.60 5.44
C TYR A 49 0.91 -5.01 4.88
N VAL A 50 1.91 -5.87 5.05
CA VAL A 50 1.85 -7.25 4.54
C VAL A 50 0.69 -7.99 5.17
N GLN A 51 0.50 -7.83 6.48
CA GLN A 51 -0.61 -8.46 7.18
C GLN A 51 -1.95 -8.01 6.63
N PHE A 52 -2.09 -6.73 6.34
CA PHE A 52 -3.34 -6.22 5.75
C PHE A 52 -3.60 -6.86 4.39
N ILE A 53 -2.58 -7.01 3.55
CA ILE A 53 -2.74 -7.62 2.23
C ILE A 53 -3.21 -9.07 2.37
N PHE A 54 -2.65 -9.82 3.32
CA PHE A 54 -3.02 -11.23 3.51
C PHE A 54 -4.40 -11.41 4.13
N THR A 55 -4.79 -10.55 5.06
CA THR A 55 -5.99 -10.77 5.87
C THR A 55 -7.13 -9.82 5.54
N GLY A 56 -6.85 -8.67 4.91
CA GLY A 56 -7.83 -7.62 4.71
C GLY A 56 -8.21 -6.88 5.98
N LYS A 57 -7.44 -7.07 7.06
CA LYS A 57 -7.70 -6.43 8.35
C LYS A 57 -6.50 -5.62 8.78
N ALA A 58 -6.77 -4.42 9.23
CA ALA A 58 -5.74 -3.52 9.70
C ALA A 58 -5.75 -3.41 11.23
#